data_f2fa7bd520a37dbd5f696cb7a00a86cb
#
_entry.id   f2fa7bd520a37dbd5f696cb7a00a86cb
#
_cell.length_a   1.000
_cell.length_b   1.000
_cell.length_c   1.000
_cell.angle_alpha   90.00
_cell.angle_beta   90.00
_cell.angle_gamma   90.00
#
_symmetry.space_group_name_H-M   'P 1'
#
loop_
_entity.id
_entity.type
_entity.pdbx_description
1 polymer ?
#
loop_
_entity_poly.entity_id
_entity_poly.type
_entity_poly.pdbx_seq_one_letter_code
_entity_poly.pdbx_strand_id
1 'polypeptide(L)'
;MEISRRTLLRASGLSVAAGVAAPGIAFAVPKDRPVLTHGVQTGDVTTDGAVVWTRADRPARMLVEVAGNPDFRHARTLRGPLLTPATDGTGRLRLTHLPAGREVHYRVRAEDLDGRTTSAPLTGSFRTAPQGRADVRFTWSGDVVGQGWGINPDLGGLTAYRAMAARDPHFFLHSGDTVYSDGPLVERVTLPDGRIWRNLVTPAKSKVAETLDEYRGQFAYNLLDDNVRAFAAKVPTVAQWDDHEVTNNWYPGEILDFCLLGLQ
;
A
#
# COMPACT_ATOMS: atom_id res chain seq x y z
N MET A 1 -56.16 -0.74 49.81
CA MET A 1 -56.55 -1.39 48.55
C MET A 1 -55.52 -2.46 48.25
N GLU A 2 -55.80 -3.70 48.67
CA GLU A 2 -54.84 -4.82 48.51
C GLU A 2 -54.90 -5.33 47.11
N ILE A 3 -53.75 -5.32 46.46
CA ILE A 3 -53.54 -5.90 45.10
C ILE A 3 -53.39 -7.40 45.29
N SER A 4 -54.41 -8.16 44.88
CA SER A 4 -54.40 -9.64 44.93
C SER A 4 -53.31 -10.24 44.10
N ARG A 5 -52.63 -11.28 44.64
CA ARG A 5 -51.57 -12.06 43.93
C ARG A 5 -51.99 -12.67 42.57
N ARG A 6 -53.30 -12.76 42.31
CA ARG A 6 -53.85 -13.22 41.03
C ARG A 6 -53.77 -12.15 39.91
N THR A 7 -53.69 -10.88 40.25
CA THR A 7 -53.59 -9.78 39.28
C THR A 7 -52.15 -9.64 38.77
N LEU A 8 -51.15 -10.07 39.57
CA LEU A 8 -49.74 -10.01 39.18
C LEU A 8 -49.36 -11.11 38.12
N LEU A 9 -50.11 -12.22 38.10
CA LEU A 9 -49.82 -13.34 37.18
C LEU A 9 -50.50 -13.23 35.80
N ARG A 10 -51.34 -12.18 35.60
CA ARG A 10 -51.97 -11.93 34.29
C ARG A 10 -51.28 -10.87 33.43
N ALA A 11 -50.28 -10.20 33.97
CA ALA A 11 -49.51 -9.18 33.27
C ALA A 11 -48.18 -9.72 32.64
N SER A 12 -47.90 -11.03 32.73
CA SER A 12 -46.66 -11.64 32.26
C SER A 12 -46.81 -12.40 30.92
N GLY A 13 -47.75 -11.99 30.11
CA GLY A 13 -48.05 -12.64 28.82
C GLY A 13 -47.57 -11.87 27.60
N LEU A 14 -46.45 -11.09 27.68
CA LEU A 14 -45.75 -10.63 26.50
C LEU A 14 -44.55 -11.53 26.30
N SER A 15 -44.70 -12.48 25.38
CA SER A 15 -43.61 -13.27 24.85
C SER A 15 -42.69 -12.35 24.05
N VAL A 16 -41.69 -11.78 24.71
CA VAL A 16 -40.54 -11.25 24.03
C VAL A 16 -39.78 -12.49 23.49
N ALA A 17 -39.89 -12.72 22.21
CA ALA A 17 -38.94 -13.60 21.50
C ALA A 17 -37.56 -12.95 21.62
N ALA A 18 -36.86 -13.26 22.71
CA ALA A 18 -35.45 -12.99 22.83
C ALA A 18 -34.75 -13.88 21.77
N GLY A 19 -34.48 -13.28 20.61
CA GLY A 19 -33.50 -13.83 19.71
C GLY A 19 -32.20 -13.99 20.51
N VAL A 20 -31.81 -15.22 20.79
CA VAL A 20 -30.48 -15.55 21.30
C VAL A 20 -29.52 -15.17 20.19
N ALA A 21 -29.08 -13.90 20.19
CA ALA A 21 -27.90 -13.52 19.47
C ALA A 21 -26.78 -14.36 20.08
N ALA A 22 -26.33 -15.37 19.35
CA ALA A 22 -25.10 -16.06 19.69
C ALA A 22 -24.04 -14.96 19.90
N PRO A 23 -23.31 -14.97 21.02
CA PRO A 23 -22.22 -14.02 21.19
C PRO A 23 -21.26 -14.25 20.03
N GLY A 24 -21.27 -13.32 19.07
CA GLY A 24 -20.22 -13.28 18.04
C GLY A 24 -18.93 -13.21 18.84
N ILE A 25 -18.09 -14.22 18.73
CA ILE A 25 -16.74 -14.20 19.28
C ILE A 25 -16.04 -13.06 18.54
N ALA A 26 -16.15 -11.85 19.05
CA ALA A 26 -15.31 -10.74 18.69
C ALA A 26 -13.91 -11.18 19.12
N PHE A 27 -13.14 -11.73 18.20
CA PHE A 27 -11.71 -11.89 18.40
C PHE A 27 -11.17 -10.49 18.66
N ALA A 28 -10.88 -10.20 19.91
CA ALA A 28 -10.19 -8.98 20.29
C ALA A 28 -8.89 -8.98 19.47
N VAL A 29 -8.80 -8.08 18.49
CA VAL A 29 -7.57 -7.87 17.75
C VAL A 29 -6.54 -7.42 18.78
N PRO A 30 -5.47 -8.18 19.03
CA PRO A 30 -4.48 -7.77 20.00
C PRO A 30 -3.97 -6.38 19.64
N LYS A 31 -4.07 -5.42 20.57
CA LYS A 31 -3.60 -4.04 20.35
C LYS A 31 -2.12 -3.93 20.00
N ASP A 32 -1.36 -5.00 20.15
CA ASP A 32 0.10 -5.05 20.04
C ASP A 32 0.65 -5.82 18.84
N ARG A 33 -0.16 -6.19 17.86
CA ARG A 33 0.38 -6.84 16.67
C ARG A 33 0.93 -5.82 15.67
N PRO A 34 2.01 -6.16 14.92
CA PRO A 34 2.50 -5.32 13.84
C PRO A 34 1.42 -5.03 12.79
N VAL A 35 1.54 -3.90 12.11
CA VAL A 35 0.65 -3.49 11.01
C VAL A 35 1.47 -3.22 9.76
N LEU A 36 1.04 -3.76 8.62
CA LEU A 36 1.57 -3.41 7.30
C LEU A 36 0.85 -2.15 6.82
N THR A 37 1.57 -1.04 6.72
CA THR A 37 0.97 0.30 6.60
C THR A 37 0.78 0.78 5.17
N HIS A 38 1.65 0.37 4.24
CA HIS A 38 1.75 0.94 2.88
C HIS A 38 1.53 -0.12 1.78
N GLY A 39 0.80 -1.18 2.10
CA GLY A 39 0.52 -2.23 1.13
C GLY A 39 1.69 -3.19 0.89
N VAL A 40 1.61 -3.87 -0.23
CA VAL A 40 2.63 -4.76 -0.78
C VAL A 40 2.86 -4.42 -2.25
N GLN A 41 4.09 -4.60 -2.72
CA GLN A 41 4.46 -4.33 -4.11
C GLN A 41 5.34 -5.45 -4.65
N THR A 42 5.35 -5.57 -5.97
CA THR A 42 6.28 -6.47 -6.67
C THR A 42 7.05 -5.72 -7.76
N GLY A 43 8.25 -6.20 -8.02
CA GLY A 43 9.12 -5.72 -9.10
C GLY A 43 10.16 -6.76 -9.47
N ASP A 44 11.08 -6.41 -10.38
CA ASP A 44 12.18 -7.28 -10.84
C ASP A 44 11.70 -8.69 -11.22
N VAL A 45 10.57 -8.78 -11.92
CA VAL A 45 10.00 -10.06 -12.34
C VAL A 45 10.86 -10.69 -13.43
N THR A 46 11.27 -11.94 -13.17
CA THR A 46 12.01 -12.78 -14.10
C THR A 46 11.20 -14.01 -14.51
N THR A 47 11.80 -14.91 -15.28
CA THR A 47 11.17 -16.20 -15.64
C THR A 47 10.96 -17.12 -14.43
N ASP A 48 11.72 -16.92 -13.35
CA ASP A 48 11.74 -17.80 -12.19
C ASP A 48 11.65 -17.08 -10.85
N GLY A 49 11.43 -15.76 -10.85
CA GLY A 49 11.44 -14.97 -9.61
C GLY A 49 10.80 -13.59 -9.70
N ALA A 50 10.76 -12.93 -8.57
CA ALA A 50 10.35 -11.54 -8.38
C ALA A 50 10.89 -11.00 -7.05
N VAL A 51 10.82 -9.70 -6.84
CA VAL A 51 11.04 -9.08 -5.53
C VAL A 51 9.69 -8.63 -4.98
N VAL A 52 9.42 -8.97 -3.72
CA VAL A 52 8.25 -8.48 -2.96
C VAL A 52 8.72 -7.50 -1.91
N TRP A 53 8.01 -6.38 -1.79
CA TRP A 53 8.28 -5.30 -0.83
C TRP A 53 7.08 -5.08 0.08
N THR A 54 7.36 -4.65 1.32
CA THR A 54 6.37 -4.14 2.27
C THR A 54 6.99 -3.21 3.30
N ARG A 55 6.14 -2.54 4.09
CA ARG A 55 6.51 -1.68 5.22
C ARG A 55 5.65 -1.98 6.43
N ALA A 56 6.27 -2.06 7.61
CA ALA A 56 5.59 -2.23 8.89
C ALA A 56 5.68 -0.96 9.75
N ASP A 57 4.76 -0.82 10.69
CA ASP A 57 4.67 0.29 11.65
C ASP A 57 5.71 0.19 12.78
N ARG A 58 6.31 -0.96 12.97
CA ARG A 58 7.25 -1.26 14.07
C ARG A 58 8.24 -2.34 13.68
N PRO A 59 9.32 -2.54 14.47
CA PRO A 59 10.25 -3.64 14.24
C PRO A 59 9.55 -4.99 14.20
N ALA A 60 9.73 -5.73 13.10
CA ALA A 60 9.06 -6.99 12.85
C ALA A 60 9.87 -7.85 11.87
N ARG A 61 9.53 -9.13 11.74
CA ARG A 61 10.05 -10.03 10.71
C ARG A 61 9.08 -10.12 9.55
N MET A 62 9.53 -9.86 8.34
CA MET A 62 8.75 -10.12 7.13
C MET A 62 8.58 -11.63 6.91
N LEU A 63 7.35 -12.08 6.73
CA LEU A 63 7.01 -13.43 6.29
C LEU A 63 6.27 -13.35 4.96
N VAL A 64 6.64 -14.21 4.00
CA VAL A 64 5.99 -14.27 2.70
C VAL A 64 5.58 -15.71 2.41
N GLU A 65 4.31 -15.93 2.12
CA GLU A 65 3.79 -17.18 1.61
C GLU A 65 3.55 -17.04 0.11
N VAL A 66 3.93 -18.06 -0.65
CA VAL A 66 3.85 -18.08 -2.12
C VAL A 66 3.15 -19.35 -2.56
N ALA A 67 2.19 -19.22 -3.48
CA ALA A 67 1.43 -20.33 -4.03
C ALA A 67 1.10 -20.11 -5.51
N GLY A 68 0.83 -21.19 -6.23
CA GLY A 68 0.29 -21.14 -7.60
C GLY A 68 -1.24 -20.98 -7.68
N ASN A 69 -1.91 -20.69 -6.56
CA ASN A 69 -3.36 -20.56 -6.48
C ASN A 69 -3.78 -19.54 -5.39
N PRO A 70 -4.94 -18.89 -5.54
CA PRO A 70 -5.40 -17.85 -4.62
C PRO A 70 -5.81 -18.36 -3.23
N ASP A 71 -6.05 -19.66 -3.09
CA ASP A 71 -6.43 -20.30 -1.81
C ASP A 71 -5.20 -20.62 -0.95
N PHE A 72 -3.99 -20.38 -1.46
CA PHE A 72 -2.71 -20.71 -0.80
C PHE A 72 -2.56 -22.18 -0.42
N ARG A 73 -3.17 -23.09 -1.18
CA ARG A 73 -2.95 -24.53 -1.01
C ARG A 73 -1.51 -24.87 -1.38
N HIS A 74 -0.83 -25.62 -0.49
CA HIS A 74 0.57 -25.99 -0.62
C HIS A 74 1.51 -24.78 -0.75
N ALA A 75 1.19 -23.68 -0.06
CA ALA A 75 2.02 -22.50 -0.05
C ALA A 75 3.40 -22.78 0.57
N ARG A 76 4.42 -22.21 -0.04
CA ARG A 76 5.78 -22.17 0.51
C ARG A 76 5.92 -20.90 1.34
N THR A 77 6.29 -21.04 2.61
CA THR A 77 6.58 -19.92 3.51
C THR A 77 8.06 -19.57 3.48
N LEU A 78 8.38 -18.31 3.34
CA LEU A 78 9.72 -17.75 3.33
C LEU A 78 9.86 -16.71 4.45
N ARG A 79 10.98 -16.78 5.16
CA ARG A 79 11.37 -15.76 6.15
C ARG A 79 12.19 -14.69 5.45
N GLY A 80 11.66 -13.47 5.43
CA GLY A 80 12.30 -12.30 4.87
C GLY A 80 13.17 -11.55 5.89
N PRO A 81 13.60 -10.32 5.55
CA PRO A 81 14.43 -9.49 6.43
C PRO A 81 13.67 -9.00 7.67
N LEU A 82 14.43 -8.45 8.61
CA LEU A 82 13.87 -7.61 9.67
C LEU A 82 13.48 -6.26 9.09
N LEU A 83 12.28 -5.83 9.43
CA LEU A 83 11.74 -4.49 9.16
C LEU A 83 12.12 -3.64 10.36
N THR A 84 12.98 -2.64 10.17
CA THR A 84 13.56 -1.89 11.28
C THR A 84 13.49 -0.39 11.02
N PRO A 85 13.61 0.47 12.04
CA PRO A 85 13.69 1.92 11.84
C PRO A 85 14.84 2.34 10.90
N ALA A 86 15.97 1.63 10.89
CA ALA A 86 17.08 1.91 9.98
C ALA A 86 16.69 1.81 8.50
N THR A 87 15.72 0.96 8.18
CA THR A 87 15.17 0.81 6.82
C THR A 87 13.78 1.46 6.68
N ASP A 88 13.41 2.37 7.55
CA ASP A 88 12.07 2.96 7.61
C ASP A 88 10.96 1.90 7.71
N GLY A 89 11.20 0.82 8.45
CA GLY A 89 10.27 -0.29 8.56
C GLY A 89 10.07 -1.08 7.27
N THR A 90 10.87 -0.86 6.23
CA THR A 90 10.73 -1.52 4.94
C THR A 90 11.56 -2.80 4.82
N GLY A 91 11.11 -3.71 3.98
CA GLY A 91 11.84 -4.92 3.62
C GLY A 91 11.52 -5.42 2.23
N ARG A 92 12.50 -6.05 1.62
CA ARG A 92 12.40 -6.68 0.30
C ARG A 92 12.82 -8.14 0.41
N LEU A 93 12.06 -9.03 -0.24
CA LEU A 93 12.38 -10.44 -0.32
C LEU A 93 12.37 -10.88 -1.78
N ARG A 94 13.48 -11.45 -2.25
CA ARG A 94 13.52 -12.08 -3.57
C ARG A 94 12.88 -13.46 -3.49
N LEU A 95 11.88 -13.68 -4.32
CA LEU A 95 11.26 -14.97 -4.58
C LEU A 95 12.02 -15.66 -5.70
N THR A 96 12.28 -16.94 -5.57
CA THR A 96 13.00 -17.75 -6.58
C THR A 96 12.33 -19.10 -6.77
N HIS A 97 12.73 -19.84 -7.83
CA HIS A 97 12.19 -21.16 -8.17
C HIS A 97 10.68 -21.12 -8.42
N LEU A 98 10.24 -20.08 -9.12
CA LEU A 98 8.86 -19.94 -9.58
C LEU A 98 8.72 -20.50 -11.01
N PRO A 99 7.55 -21.03 -11.38
CA PRO A 99 7.30 -21.48 -12.74
C PRO A 99 7.21 -20.29 -13.70
N ALA A 100 7.80 -20.41 -14.89
CA ALA A 100 7.79 -19.37 -15.91
C ALA A 100 6.42 -19.19 -16.57
N GLY A 101 6.04 -17.96 -16.90
CA GLY A 101 4.80 -17.61 -17.59
C GLY A 101 3.54 -17.94 -16.80
N ARG A 102 3.63 -18.04 -15.48
CA ARG A 102 2.51 -18.41 -14.59
C ARG A 102 2.14 -17.26 -13.65
N GLU A 103 0.87 -17.25 -13.29
CA GLU A 103 0.39 -16.42 -12.20
C GLU A 103 0.86 -17.01 -10.87
N VAL A 104 1.38 -16.13 -10.02
CA VAL A 104 1.89 -16.43 -8.68
C VAL A 104 1.12 -15.58 -7.69
N HIS A 105 0.57 -16.22 -6.67
CA HIS A 105 -0.10 -15.55 -5.56
C HIS A 105 0.84 -15.47 -4.38
N TYR A 106 0.87 -14.32 -3.72
CA TYR A 106 1.67 -14.14 -2.51
C TYR A 106 0.86 -13.43 -1.43
N ARG A 107 1.21 -13.69 -0.19
CA ARG A 107 0.72 -12.92 0.95
C ARG A 107 1.85 -12.63 1.92
N VAL A 108 1.83 -11.43 2.46
CA VAL A 108 2.85 -10.93 3.36
C VAL A 108 2.24 -10.72 4.73
N ARG A 109 3.00 -11.09 5.76
CA ARG A 109 2.74 -10.76 7.16
C ARG A 109 3.99 -10.19 7.80
N ALA A 110 3.81 -9.37 8.82
CA ALA A 110 4.85 -8.98 9.74
C ALA A 110 4.66 -9.78 11.04
N GLU A 111 5.69 -10.53 11.45
CA GLU A 111 5.75 -11.26 12.71
C GLU A 111 6.49 -10.39 13.73
N ASP A 112 5.96 -10.23 14.94
CA ASP A 112 6.69 -9.52 16.00
C ASP A 112 8.01 -10.22 16.33
N LEU A 113 8.92 -9.50 17.01
CA LEU A 113 10.26 -10.05 17.27
C LEU A 113 10.24 -11.22 18.26
N ASP A 114 9.20 -11.32 19.07
CA ASP A 114 9.00 -12.41 20.02
C ASP A 114 8.32 -13.64 19.39
N GLY A 115 7.88 -13.53 18.12
CA GLY A 115 7.20 -14.60 17.41
C GLY A 115 5.80 -14.93 17.93
N ARG A 116 5.21 -14.05 18.73
CA ARG A 116 3.90 -14.31 19.38
C ARG A 116 2.72 -13.86 18.57
N THR A 117 2.89 -12.78 17.80
CA THR A 117 1.81 -12.18 17.01
C THR A 117 2.25 -11.91 15.58
N THR A 118 1.27 -11.89 14.67
CA THR A 118 1.49 -11.52 13.28
C THR A 118 0.46 -10.49 12.85
N SER A 119 0.83 -9.64 11.90
CA SER A 119 -0.10 -8.72 11.25
C SER A 119 -1.25 -9.47 10.56
N ALA A 120 -2.34 -8.75 10.24
CA ALA A 120 -3.23 -9.20 9.18
C ALA A 120 -2.41 -9.41 7.89
N PRO A 121 -2.72 -10.44 7.08
CA PRO A 121 -2.03 -10.64 5.81
C PRO A 121 -2.44 -9.59 4.78
N LEU A 122 -1.49 -9.15 3.97
CA LEU A 122 -1.75 -8.47 2.71
C LEU A 122 -1.44 -9.42 1.55
N THR A 123 -2.35 -9.50 0.59
CA THR A 123 -2.24 -10.42 -0.54
C THR A 123 -2.01 -9.67 -1.84
N GLY A 124 -1.31 -10.32 -2.76
CA GLY A 124 -1.12 -9.86 -4.12
C GLY A 124 -0.90 -11.02 -5.07
N SER A 125 -0.73 -10.69 -6.34
CA SER A 125 -0.36 -11.64 -7.38
C SER A 125 0.51 -10.95 -8.42
N PHE A 126 1.23 -11.74 -9.20
CA PHE A 126 1.95 -11.28 -10.38
C PHE A 126 2.14 -12.44 -11.34
N ARG A 127 2.47 -12.13 -12.59
CA ARG A 127 2.82 -13.15 -13.58
C ARG A 127 4.32 -13.14 -13.80
N THR A 128 4.96 -14.32 -13.70
CA THR A 128 6.38 -14.48 -14.08
C THR A 128 6.55 -14.31 -15.59
N ALA A 129 7.74 -13.86 -16.01
CA ALA A 129 8.06 -13.70 -17.41
C ALA A 129 8.02 -15.08 -18.14
N PRO A 130 7.59 -15.14 -19.39
CA PRO A 130 7.59 -16.38 -20.18
C PRO A 130 9.02 -16.74 -20.60
N GLN A 131 9.32 -18.03 -20.80
CA GLN A 131 10.61 -18.49 -21.32
C GLN A 131 10.76 -18.33 -22.85
N GLY A 132 9.66 -18.14 -23.56
CA GLY A 132 9.63 -18.06 -25.01
C GLY A 132 8.81 -16.87 -25.48
N ARG A 133 8.49 -16.84 -26.77
CA ARG A 133 7.60 -15.84 -27.35
C ARG A 133 6.20 -15.95 -26.71
N ALA A 134 5.69 -14.83 -26.24
CA ALA A 134 4.33 -14.72 -25.71
C ALA A 134 3.86 -13.28 -25.90
N ASP A 135 2.55 -13.11 -25.93
CA ASP A 135 1.95 -11.77 -25.91
C ASP A 135 2.17 -11.14 -24.53
N VAL A 136 2.64 -9.89 -24.57
CA VAL A 136 2.87 -9.09 -23.37
C VAL A 136 1.97 -7.87 -23.40
N ARG A 137 1.23 -7.68 -22.33
CA ARG A 137 0.39 -6.51 -22.11
C ARG A 137 0.95 -5.70 -20.95
N PHE A 138 1.18 -4.43 -21.17
CA PHE A 138 1.65 -3.52 -20.14
C PHE A 138 0.93 -2.19 -20.20
N THR A 139 0.93 -1.47 -19.11
CA THR A 139 0.55 -0.06 -19.05
C THR A 139 1.79 0.79 -18.89
N TRP A 140 1.73 2.01 -19.40
CA TRP A 140 2.85 2.94 -19.39
C TRP A 140 2.34 4.33 -19.01
N SER A 141 3.07 4.99 -18.12
CA SER A 141 2.85 6.39 -17.70
C SER A 141 4.14 6.94 -17.10
N GLY A 142 4.23 8.24 -16.98
CA GLY A 142 5.13 8.97 -16.06
C GLY A 142 4.30 9.78 -15.10
N ASP A 143 4.95 10.57 -14.27
CA ASP A 143 4.37 11.63 -13.43
C ASP A 143 3.26 11.15 -12.48
N VAL A 144 3.52 11.23 -11.20
CA VAL A 144 2.52 10.92 -10.18
C VAL A 144 2.51 12.03 -9.14
N VAL A 145 1.39 12.73 -9.01
CA VAL A 145 1.19 13.72 -7.96
C VAL A 145 2.26 14.81 -7.96
N GLY A 146 2.09 15.85 -8.76
CA GLY A 146 3.07 16.93 -8.84
C GLY A 146 2.48 18.31 -8.97
N GLN A 147 3.33 19.33 -8.85
CA GLN A 147 3.04 20.73 -9.17
C GLN A 147 1.79 21.29 -8.45
N GLY A 148 1.62 20.94 -7.17
CA GLY A 148 0.49 21.39 -6.34
C GLY A 148 -0.73 20.45 -6.35
N TRP A 149 -0.73 19.40 -7.15
CA TRP A 149 -1.83 18.43 -7.27
C TRP A 149 -1.46 17.11 -6.58
N GLY A 150 -2.20 16.76 -5.52
CA GLY A 150 -2.00 15.56 -4.73
C GLY A 150 -3.19 14.61 -4.77
N ILE A 151 -3.16 13.61 -3.90
CA ILE A 151 -4.28 12.70 -3.68
C ILE A 151 -5.49 13.52 -3.24
N ASN A 152 -6.60 13.41 -3.99
CA ASN A 152 -7.87 14.02 -3.62
C ASN A 152 -8.88 12.92 -3.27
N PRO A 153 -9.14 12.68 -1.97
CA PRO A 153 -10.07 11.64 -1.53
C PRO A 153 -11.51 11.87 -2.00
N ASP A 154 -11.94 13.14 -2.12
CA ASP A 154 -13.30 13.48 -2.55
C ASP A 154 -13.59 13.04 -4.00
N LEU A 155 -12.54 12.90 -4.81
CA LEU A 155 -12.63 12.44 -6.20
C LEU A 155 -12.18 10.98 -6.37
N GLY A 156 -12.02 10.24 -5.26
CA GLY A 156 -11.65 8.82 -5.25
C GLY A 156 -10.16 8.55 -5.46
N GLY A 157 -9.32 9.54 -5.17
CA GLY A 157 -7.86 9.41 -5.20
C GLY A 157 -7.27 9.33 -6.61
N LEU A 158 -6.21 8.57 -6.78
CA LEU A 158 -5.46 8.40 -8.03
C LEU A 158 -6.14 7.36 -8.94
N THR A 159 -7.29 7.72 -9.50
CA THR A 159 -8.18 6.80 -10.24
C THR A 159 -7.58 6.23 -11.52
N ALA A 160 -6.51 6.82 -12.07
CA ALA A 160 -5.78 6.29 -13.22
C ALA A 160 -5.24 4.87 -12.94
N TYR A 161 -4.78 4.59 -11.72
CA TYR A 161 -4.30 3.27 -11.32
C TYR A 161 -5.41 2.21 -11.38
N ARG A 162 -6.62 2.56 -10.98
CA ARG A 162 -7.79 1.67 -11.14
C ARG A 162 -8.11 1.40 -12.61
N ALA A 163 -8.03 2.43 -13.46
CA ALA A 163 -8.26 2.28 -14.89
C ALA A 163 -7.19 1.40 -15.56
N MET A 164 -5.92 1.55 -15.17
CA MET A 164 -4.82 0.70 -15.62
C MET A 164 -4.99 -0.75 -15.14
N ALA A 165 -5.37 -0.96 -13.88
CA ALA A 165 -5.64 -2.29 -13.34
C ALA A 165 -6.72 -3.05 -14.14
N ALA A 166 -7.76 -2.35 -14.59
CA ALA A 166 -8.84 -2.94 -15.40
C ALA A 166 -8.38 -3.47 -16.78
N ARG A 167 -7.16 -3.12 -17.20
CA ARG A 167 -6.54 -3.66 -18.43
C ARG A 167 -5.79 -4.97 -18.20
N ASP A 168 -5.72 -5.45 -16.96
CA ASP A 168 -5.01 -6.67 -16.56
C ASP A 168 -3.58 -6.74 -17.14
N PRO A 169 -2.71 -5.74 -16.88
CA PRO A 169 -1.37 -5.70 -17.41
C PRO A 169 -0.45 -6.68 -16.70
N HIS A 170 0.54 -7.22 -17.44
CA HIS A 170 1.57 -8.08 -16.86
C HIS A 170 2.58 -7.27 -16.03
N PHE A 171 2.81 -6.00 -16.40
CA PHE A 171 3.62 -5.05 -15.65
C PHE A 171 3.22 -3.61 -15.99
N PHE A 172 3.69 -2.69 -15.19
CA PHE A 172 3.59 -1.25 -15.38
C PHE A 172 4.98 -0.67 -15.62
N LEU A 173 5.14 0.08 -16.70
CA LEU A 173 6.36 0.85 -16.99
C LEU A 173 6.12 2.30 -16.54
N HIS A 174 6.95 2.77 -15.61
CA HIS A 174 6.92 4.13 -15.10
C HIS A 174 8.13 4.91 -15.56
N SER A 175 7.92 5.99 -16.28
CA SER A 175 8.98 6.76 -16.95
C SER A 175 9.55 7.90 -16.12
N GLY A 176 9.54 7.79 -14.80
CA GLY A 176 10.08 8.81 -13.90
C GLY A 176 9.02 9.74 -13.34
N ASP A 177 9.45 10.67 -12.49
CA ASP A 177 8.58 11.52 -11.66
C ASP A 177 7.57 10.70 -10.85
N THR A 178 8.07 9.62 -10.26
CA THR A 178 7.26 8.82 -9.32
C THR A 178 6.80 9.67 -8.14
N VAL A 179 7.61 10.65 -7.76
CA VAL A 179 7.31 11.64 -6.72
C VAL A 179 7.88 12.99 -7.12
N TYR A 180 7.26 14.06 -6.63
CA TYR A 180 7.74 15.43 -6.74
C TYR A 180 8.25 15.86 -5.38
N SER A 181 9.54 15.63 -5.11
CA SER A 181 10.17 15.91 -3.82
C SER A 181 10.35 17.39 -3.56
N ASP A 182 10.38 18.19 -4.62
CA ASP A 182 10.47 19.64 -4.64
C ASP A 182 9.12 20.36 -4.78
N GLY A 183 8.02 19.61 -4.89
CA GLY A 183 6.66 20.13 -5.09
C GLY A 183 5.80 20.07 -3.82
N PRO A 184 5.87 21.06 -2.92
CA PRO A 184 5.03 21.09 -1.73
C PRO A 184 3.55 21.22 -2.09
N LEU A 185 2.68 20.60 -1.30
CA LEU A 185 1.26 20.65 -1.45
C LEU A 185 0.61 21.55 -0.41
N VAL A 186 -0.39 22.32 -0.86
CA VAL A 186 -1.33 23.01 0.03
C VAL A 186 -2.66 22.25 0.06
N GLU A 187 -3.40 22.33 1.16
CA GLU A 187 -4.64 21.58 1.33
C GLU A 187 -5.71 21.92 0.28
N ARG A 188 -5.71 23.15 -0.24
CA ARG A 188 -6.77 23.64 -1.14
C ARG A 188 -6.18 24.40 -2.31
N VAL A 189 -6.56 24.00 -3.51
CA VAL A 189 -6.23 24.72 -4.76
C VAL A 189 -7.53 25.13 -5.44
N THR A 190 -7.68 26.42 -5.74
CA THR A 190 -8.84 26.90 -6.51
C THR A 190 -8.60 26.67 -8.00
N LEU A 191 -9.51 25.93 -8.63
CA LEU A 191 -9.51 25.69 -10.06
C LEU A 191 -9.96 26.94 -10.84
N PRO A 192 -9.64 27.07 -12.14
CA PRO A 192 -10.06 28.20 -12.96
C PRO A 192 -11.59 28.41 -13.03
N ASP A 193 -12.36 27.34 -12.83
CA ASP A 193 -13.83 27.36 -12.81
C ASP A 193 -14.42 27.63 -11.40
N GLY A 194 -13.58 27.96 -10.41
CA GLY A 194 -13.97 28.27 -9.04
C GLY A 194 -14.18 27.05 -8.13
N ARG A 195 -14.11 25.83 -8.65
CA ARG A 195 -14.15 24.64 -7.82
C ARG A 195 -12.88 24.53 -6.97
N ILE A 196 -12.96 23.82 -5.84
CA ILE A 196 -11.84 23.61 -4.95
C ILE A 196 -11.34 22.16 -5.11
N TRP A 197 -10.07 22.03 -5.45
CA TRP A 197 -9.34 20.77 -5.33
C TRP A 197 -8.80 20.65 -3.90
N ARG A 198 -9.03 19.51 -3.26
CA ARG A 198 -8.55 19.24 -1.89
C ARG A 198 -7.47 18.18 -1.94
N ASN A 199 -6.28 18.57 -1.49
CA ASN A 199 -5.16 17.66 -1.36
C ASN A 199 -5.18 16.98 0.02
N LEU A 200 -4.91 15.68 0.04
CA LEU A 200 -4.35 15.05 1.23
C LEU A 200 -2.93 15.59 1.41
N VAL A 201 -2.63 16.21 2.53
CA VAL A 201 -1.29 16.74 2.82
C VAL A 201 -0.67 16.01 4.00
N THR A 202 0.56 15.58 3.85
CA THR A 202 1.38 15.01 4.94
C THR A 202 2.52 15.97 5.29
N PRO A 203 3.16 15.83 6.46
CA PRO A 203 4.33 16.66 6.79
C PRO A 203 5.41 16.65 5.71
N ALA A 204 5.70 15.48 5.10
CA ALA A 204 6.68 15.37 4.02
C ALA A 204 6.22 16.09 2.73
N LYS A 205 4.92 16.18 2.46
CA LYS A 205 4.38 16.87 1.27
C LYS A 205 4.09 18.35 1.50
N SER A 206 4.28 18.90 2.70
CA SER A 206 4.04 20.31 3.01
C SER A 206 5.25 21.21 2.72
N LYS A 207 6.40 20.64 2.42
CA LYS A 207 7.66 21.35 2.13
C LYS A 207 8.48 20.59 1.07
N VAL A 208 9.52 21.23 0.56
CA VAL A 208 10.57 20.58 -0.24
C VAL A 208 11.34 19.58 0.63
N ALA A 209 11.63 18.39 0.11
CA ALA A 209 12.37 17.38 0.84
C ALA A 209 13.86 17.73 0.91
N GLU A 210 14.44 17.69 2.12
CA GLU A 210 15.85 18.01 2.41
C GLU A 210 16.56 16.88 3.15
N THR A 211 15.80 16.03 3.84
CA THR A 211 16.33 14.93 4.63
C THR A 211 15.90 13.57 4.06
N LEU A 212 16.65 12.52 4.40
CA LEU A 212 16.31 11.16 3.98
C LEU A 212 14.89 10.75 4.41
N ASP A 213 14.46 11.16 5.59
CA ASP A 213 13.11 10.80 6.08
C ASP A 213 12.01 11.56 5.32
N GLU A 214 12.27 12.80 4.91
CA GLU A 214 11.36 13.55 4.06
C GLU A 214 11.28 12.94 2.66
N TYR A 215 12.40 12.55 2.04
CA TYR A 215 12.40 11.80 0.77
C TYR A 215 11.63 10.47 0.89
N ARG A 216 11.86 9.70 1.96
CA ARG A 216 11.07 8.49 2.23
C ARG A 216 9.57 8.79 2.34
N GLY A 217 9.23 9.93 2.97
CA GLY A 217 7.86 10.39 3.09
C GLY A 217 7.22 10.74 1.76
N GLN A 218 7.98 11.23 0.77
CA GLN A 218 7.48 11.48 -0.60
C GLN A 218 7.01 10.18 -1.25
N PHE A 219 7.84 9.13 -1.23
CA PHE A 219 7.46 7.82 -1.79
C PHE A 219 6.33 7.15 -1.01
N ALA A 220 6.33 7.28 0.33
CA ALA A 220 5.26 6.75 1.18
C ALA A 220 3.91 7.41 0.90
N TYR A 221 3.90 8.68 0.50
CA TYR A 221 2.68 9.44 0.23
C TYR A 221 1.79 8.78 -0.84
N ASN A 222 2.35 8.39 -1.97
CA ASN A 222 1.58 7.76 -3.05
C ASN A 222 0.90 6.47 -2.58
N LEU A 223 1.53 5.74 -1.66
CA LEU A 223 1.00 4.51 -1.07
C LEU A 223 -0.08 4.74 0.00
N LEU A 224 -0.45 5.99 0.28
CA LEU A 224 -1.65 6.30 1.05
C LEU A 224 -2.93 6.15 0.21
N ASP A 225 -2.81 6.15 -1.12
CA ASP A 225 -3.94 5.97 -2.04
C ASP A 225 -4.32 4.50 -2.20
N ASP A 226 -5.61 4.19 -2.06
CA ASP A 226 -6.12 2.83 -2.15
C ASP A 226 -5.98 2.23 -3.56
N ASN A 227 -6.14 3.05 -4.61
CA ASN A 227 -6.02 2.57 -6.00
C ASN A 227 -4.56 2.21 -6.30
N VAL A 228 -3.60 3.00 -5.79
CA VAL A 228 -2.15 2.71 -5.94
C VAL A 228 -1.80 1.42 -5.22
N ARG A 229 -2.23 1.24 -3.96
CA ARG A 229 -1.96 -0.01 -3.22
C ARG A 229 -2.58 -1.22 -3.88
N ALA A 230 -3.84 -1.12 -4.33
CA ALA A 230 -4.53 -2.22 -4.99
C ALA A 230 -3.86 -2.59 -6.33
N PHE A 231 -3.36 -1.61 -7.07
CA PHE A 231 -2.62 -1.80 -8.31
C PHE A 231 -1.27 -2.45 -8.04
N ALA A 232 -0.46 -1.89 -7.14
CA ALA A 232 0.89 -2.35 -6.82
C ALA A 232 0.92 -3.79 -6.26
N ALA A 233 -0.16 -4.21 -5.58
CA ALA A 233 -0.30 -5.58 -5.09
C ALA A 233 -0.43 -6.62 -6.22
N LYS A 234 -0.82 -6.21 -7.43
CA LYS A 234 -1.13 -7.12 -8.56
C LYS A 234 -0.28 -6.89 -9.79
N VAL A 235 0.26 -5.70 -9.95
CA VAL A 235 0.97 -5.29 -11.16
C VAL A 235 2.40 -4.92 -10.79
N PRO A 236 3.39 -5.73 -11.19
CA PRO A 236 4.79 -5.40 -10.99
C PRO A 236 5.16 -4.09 -11.68
N THR A 237 5.93 -3.26 -11.02
CA THR A 237 6.40 -1.99 -11.58
C THR A 237 7.85 -2.10 -12.02
N VAL A 238 8.12 -1.59 -13.23
CA VAL A 238 9.43 -1.27 -13.75
C VAL A 238 9.53 0.24 -13.84
N ALA A 239 10.33 0.85 -13.00
CA ALA A 239 10.45 2.30 -12.90
C ALA A 239 11.85 2.77 -13.25
N GLN A 240 11.94 3.94 -13.84
CA GLN A 240 13.18 4.71 -13.96
C GLN A 240 13.07 5.98 -13.10
N TRP A 241 14.18 6.64 -12.87
CA TRP A 241 14.25 7.97 -12.28
C TRP A 241 14.15 9.02 -13.37
N ASP A 242 13.58 10.16 -13.00
CA ASP A 242 13.68 11.42 -13.69
C ASP A 242 14.25 12.46 -12.69
N ASP A 243 13.94 13.71 -12.81
CA ASP A 243 14.57 14.78 -12.03
C ASP A 243 13.81 15.09 -10.73
N HIS A 244 12.48 15.09 -10.71
CA HIS A 244 11.67 15.46 -9.54
C HIS A 244 11.71 14.45 -8.38
N GLU A 245 12.25 13.27 -8.58
CA GLU A 245 12.62 12.43 -7.45
C GLU A 245 13.62 13.13 -6.52
N VAL A 246 14.34 14.12 -7.04
CA VAL A 246 15.26 15.02 -6.31
C VAL A 246 14.77 16.46 -6.39
N THR A 247 14.90 17.11 -7.54
CA THR A 247 14.39 18.47 -7.84
C THR A 247 14.35 18.70 -9.34
N ASN A 248 13.48 19.62 -9.80
CA ASN A 248 13.32 20.00 -11.20
C ASN A 248 14.66 20.26 -11.92
N ASN A 249 14.86 19.62 -13.06
CA ASN A 249 16.06 19.63 -13.89
C ASN A 249 17.33 19.07 -13.21
N TRP A 250 17.19 18.28 -12.14
CA TRP A 250 18.33 17.64 -11.51
C TRP A 250 19.04 16.65 -12.45
N TYR A 251 20.37 16.60 -12.36
CA TYR A 251 21.20 15.65 -13.10
C TYR A 251 22.27 15.01 -12.21
N PRO A 252 22.75 13.79 -12.53
CA PRO A 252 23.77 13.13 -11.73
C PRO A 252 25.05 13.96 -11.59
N GLY A 253 25.49 14.17 -10.35
CA GLY A 253 26.65 15.00 -10.01
C GLY A 253 26.31 16.43 -9.60
N GLU A 254 25.08 16.87 -9.73
CA GLU A 254 24.62 18.13 -9.18
C GLU A 254 24.60 18.06 -7.65
N ILE A 255 25.16 19.08 -7.01
CA ILE A 255 25.09 19.29 -5.55
C ILE A 255 24.13 20.46 -5.32
N LEU A 256 23.00 20.18 -4.69
CA LEU A 256 22.01 21.21 -4.37
C LEU A 256 22.50 22.04 -3.19
N ASP A 257 22.60 23.34 -3.39
CA ASP A 257 22.78 24.31 -2.29
C ASP A 257 21.40 24.81 -1.87
N PHE A 258 20.84 24.21 -0.83
CA PHE A 258 19.54 24.60 -0.30
C PHE A 258 19.46 26.04 0.20
N CYS A 259 20.62 26.67 0.49
CA CYS A 259 20.68 28.11 0.82
C CYS A 259 20.38 28.99 -0.39
N LEU A 260 20.65 28.53 -1.62
CA LEU A 260 20.40 29.31 -2.84
C LEU A 260 18.99 29.13 -3.39
N LEU A 261 18.26 28.08 -2.99
CA LEU A 261 16.89 27.80 -3.43
C LEU A 261 15.83 28.70 -2.79
N GLY A 262 16.25 29.76 -2.08
CA GLY A 262 15.37 30.88 -1.72
C GLY A 262 14.30 30.54 -0.71
N LEU A 263 14.59 29.70 0.26
CA LEU A 263 13.75 29.57 1.44
C LEU A 263 13.92 30.85 2.30
N GLN A 264 13.22 31.90 1.90
CA GLN A 264 12.94 33.08 2.72
C GLN A 264 11.61 32.94 3.43
#